data_77dc67dd47dc2a0cbaf15a0e6ddec73b
#
_entry.id   77dc67dd47dc2a0cbaf15a0e6ddec73b
#
_cell.length_a   1.000
_cell.length_b   1.000
_cell.length_c   1.000
_cell.angle_alpha   90.00
_cell.angle_beta   90.00
_cell.angle_gamma   90.00
#
_symmetry.space_group_name_H-M   'P 1'
#
loop_
_entity.id
_entity.type
_entity.pdbx_description
1 polymer ?
#
loop_
_entity_poly.entity_id
_entity_poly.type
_entity_poly.pdbx_seq_one_letter_code
_entity_poly.pdbx_strand_id
1 'polypeptide(L)'
;GGGVGVAPLAILADSLAGDPTVLLGFRDGARARGGALFSAPRLATDDGSAGHHGLVTELLEQELESDPAATVYACGPAPMLEGVRALCALTDTPAQLALEAGMACGFGACFGCVVPRRGGGYVRVCVDGPVLDAELLERVEEHAGAPA
;
A
#
# COMPACT_ATOMS: atom_id res chain seq x y z
N GLY A 1 2.27 5.36 0.42
CA GLY A 1 3.23 4.37 -0.11
C GLY A 1 4.41 4.13 0.79
N GLY A 2 5.15 3.06 0.57
CA GLY A 2 6.32 2.74 1.39
C GLY A 2 7.42 1.99 0.64
N GLY A 3 8.68 2.24 1.00
CA GLY A 3 9.83 1.58 0.38
C GLY A 3 9.86 1.72 -1.14
N VAL A 4 10.10 0.61 -1.85
CA VAL A 4 10.11 0.59 -3.33
C VAL A 4 8.72 0.81 -3.94
N GLY A 5 7.64 0.61 -3.17
CA GLY A 5 6.26 0.85 -3.60
C GLY A 5 5.94 2.31 -3.95
N VAL A 6 6.86 3.24 -3.68
CA VAL A 6 6.70 4.65 -4.10
C VAL A 6 6.81 4.82 -5.63
N ALA A 7 7.56 3.96 -6.32
CA ALA A 7 7.79 4.09 -7.76
C ALA A 7 6.50 3.89 -8.60
N PRO A 8 5.71 2.82 -8.43
CA PRO A 8 4.45 2.69 -9.15
C PRO A 8 3.43 3.77 -8.78
N LEU A 9 3.45 4.27 -7.54
CA LEU A 9 2.58 5.37 -7.13
C LEU A 9 2.94 6.70 -7.80
N ALA A 10 4.21 6.95 -8.11
CA ALA A 10 4.60 8.13 -8.87
C ALA A 10 4.02 8.09 -10.29
N ILE A 11 4.07 6.93 -10.96
CA ILE A 11 3.45 6.74 -12.28
C ILE A 11 1.93 6.94 -12.22
N LEU A 12 1.29 6.42 -11.17
CA LEU A 12 -0.15 6.61 -10.97
C LEU A 12 -0.48 8.10 -10.75
N ALA A 13 0.26 8.79 -9.87
CA ALA A 13 0.04 10.21 -9.59
C ALA A 13 0.12 11.07 -10.86
N ASP A 14 1.08 10.80 -11.74
CA ASP A 14 1.19 11.48 -13.04
C ASP A 14 0.00 11.21 -13.99
N SER A 15 -0.72 10.10 -13.76
CA SER A 15 -1.84 9.68 -14.60
C SER A 15 -3.20 10.18 -14.09
N LEU A 16 -3.28 10.57 -12.83
CA LEU A 16 -4.52 11.04 -12.22
C LEU A 16 -4.82 12.49 -12.64
N ALA A 17 -6.10 12.78 -12.80
CA ALA A 17 -6.55 14.15 -12.98
C ALA A 17 -6.57 14.85 -11.61
N GLY A 18 -5.87 15.97 -11.49
CA GLY A 18 -5.80 16.75 -10.25
C GLY A 18 -4.47 16.55 -9.52
N ASP A 19 -4.44 16.97 -8.26
CA ASP A 19 -3.26 16.96 -7.40
C ASP A 19 -3.52 16.01 -6.21
N PRO A 20 -3.15 14.72 -6.31
CA PRO A 20 -3.45 13.76 -5.27
C PRO A 20 -2.62 14.03 -4.01
N THR A 21 -3.21 13.84 -2.84
CA THR A 21 -2.46 13.82 -1.58
C THR A 21 -1.55 12.60 -1.53
N VAL A 22 -0.26 12.84 -1.35
CA VAL A 22 0.77 11.78 -1.33
C VAL A 22 1.31 11.59 0.09
N LEU A 23 1.13 10.38 0.64
CA LEU A 23 1.59 9.98 1.95
C LEU A 23 2.64 8.87 1.82
N LEU A 24 3.85 9.09 2.33
CA LEU A 24 4.97 8.15 2.18
C LEU A 24 5.59 7.79 3.54
N GLY A 25 5.76 6.48 3.76
CA GLY A 25 6.37 5.93 4.96
C GLY A 25 7.72 5.28 4.69
N PHE A 26 8.69 5.55 5.56
CA PHE A 26 10.03 4.98 5.50
C PHE A 26 10.55 4.68 6.91
N ARG A 27 11.58 3.84 7.01
CA ARG A 27 12.23 3.57 8.31
C ARG A 27 12.98 4.79 8.84
N ASP A 28 13.60 5.56 7.94
CA ASP A 28 14.47 6.70 8.27
C ASP A 28 14.54 7.71 7.11
N GLY A 29 15.07 8.89 7.39
CA GLY A 29 15.24 9.97 6.43
C GLY A 29 16.21 9.66 5.28
N ALA A 30 17.17 8.75 5.47
CA ALA A 30 18.08 8.36 4.40
C ALA A 30 17.32 7.58 3.30
N ARG A 31 16.29 6.81 3.69
CA ARG A 31 15.41 6.07 2.78
C ARG A 31 14.30 6.93 2.20
N ALA A 32 13.97 8.06 2.82
CA ALA A 32 12.92 8.98 2.38
C ALA A 32 13.23 9.73 1.06
N ARG A 33 14.39 9.48 0.44
CA ARG A 33 14.77 10.08 -0.85
C ARG A 33 13.78 9.78 -1.99
N GLY A 34 13.03 8.67 -1.91
CA GLY A 34 11.95 8.36 -2.85
C GLY A 34 10.83 9.42 -2.86
N GLY A 35 10.71 10.21 -1.79
CA GLY A 35 9.80 11.35 -1.74
C GLY A 35 10.07 12.42 -2.80
N ALA A 36 11.30 12.54 -3.30
CA ALA A 36 11.65 13.48 -4.37
C ALA A 36 10.98 13.21 -5.73
N LEU A 37 10.32 12.06 -5.87
CA LEU A 37 9.48 11.76 -7.04
C LEU A 37 8.16 12.53 -7.06
N PHE A 38 7.79 13.20 -5.98
CA PHE A 38 6.53 13.92 -5.82
C PHE A 38 6.78 15.38 -5.44
N SER A 39 5.88 16.27 -5.83
CA SER A 39 6.05 17.72 -5.62
C SER A 39 5.91 18.14 -4.15
N ALA A 40 5.01 17.52 -3.38
CA ALA A 40 4.74 17.88 -1.99
C ALA A 40 4.27 16.67 -1.15
N PRO A 41 5.07 15.60 -1.01
CA PRO A 41 4.64 14.45 -0.23
C PRO A 41 4.69 14.75 1.27
N ARG A 42 3.70 14.24 2.02
CA ARG A 42 3.78 14.15 3.47
C ARG A 42 4.56 12.90 3.85
N LEU A 43 5.62 13.06 4.62
CA LEU A 43 6.53 11.97 5.00
C LEU A 43 6.27 11.53 6.44
N ALA A 44 6.36 10.22 6.68
CA ALA A 44 6.48 9.61 7.99
C ALA A 44 7.75 8.76 8.04
N THR A 45 8.47 8.80 9.17
CA THR A 45 9.62 7.91 9.41
C THR A 45 9.51 7.28 10.78
N ASP A 46 9.85 5.99 10.86
CA ASP A 46 9.74 5.22 12.10
C ASP A 46 10.65 5.80 13.21
N ASP A 47 11.80 6.37 12.83
CA ASP A 47 12.77 6.97 13.76
C ASP A 47 12.60 8.48 13.97
N GLY A 48 11.64 9.12 13.28
CA GLY A 48 11.37 10.57 13.37
C GLY A 48 12.44 11.44 12.71
N SER A 49 13.36 10.88 11.91
CA SER A 49 14.46 11.64 11.30
C SER A 49 14.01 12.50 10.10
N ALA A 50 12.81 12.29 9.57
CA ALA A 50 12.19 13.14 8.55
C ALA A 50 10.66 13.06 8.60
N GLY A 51 10.00 14.21 8.58
CA GLY A 51 8.55 14.31 8.58
C GLY A 51 7.91 13.91 9.91
N HIS A 52 6.77 13.24 9.85
CA HIS A 52 6.06 12.72 11.01
C HIS A 52 6.85 11.56 11.64
N HIS A 53 6.99 11.56 12.97
CA HIS A 53 7.57 10.45 13.72
C HIS A 53 6.48 9.41 13.99
N GLY A 54 6.48 8.32 13.26
CA GLY A 54 5.48 7.26 13.37
C GLY A 54 5.18 6.61 12.03
N LEU A 55 4.03 5.95 11.95
CA LEU A 55 3.61 5.21 10.78
C LEU A 55 2.89 6.10 9.76
N VAL A 56 3.02 5.78 8.48
CA VAL A 56 2.28 6.47 7.40
C VAL A 56 0.76 6.29 7.53
N THR A 57 0.29 5.26 8.20
CA THR A 57 -1.13 5.04 8.49
C THR A 57 -1.71 6.07 9.43
N GLU A 58 -0.90 6.69 10.30
CA GLU A 58 -1.33 7.81 11.15
C GLU A 58 -1.59 9.07 10.34
N LEU A 59 -0.78 9.31 9.29
CA LEU A 59 -1.04 10.38 8.33
C LEU A 59 -2.27 10.10 7.48
N LEU A 60 -2.50 8.83 7.12
CA LEU A 60 -3.69 8.42 6.38
C LEU A 60 -4.97 8.63 7.21
N GLU A 61 -4.95 8.28 8.48
CA GLU A 61 -6.08 8.51 9.39
C GLU A 61 -6.47 10.00 9.43
N GLN A 62 -5.50 10.89 9.60
CA GLN A 62 -5.72 12.34 9.56
C GLN A 62 -6.31 12.82 8.22
N GLU A 63 -5.84 12.25 7.11
CA GLU A 63 -6.33 12.62 5.79
C GLU A 63 -7.77 12.18 5.57
N LEU A 64 -8.12 10.95 5.97
CA LEU A 64 -9.48 10.42 5.86
C LEU A 64 -10.50 11.14 6.75
N GLU A 65 -10.06 11.69 7.90
CA GLU A 65 -10.88 12.58 8.71
C GLU A 65 -11.20 13.91 7.97
N SER A 66 -10.26 14.38 7.15
CA SER A 66 -10.40 15.64 6.41
C SER A 66 -11.14 15.47 5.08
N ASP A 67 -10.97 14.33 4.41
CA ASP A 67 -11.61 13.97 3.15
C ASP A 67 -12.21 12.56 3.21
N PRO A 68 -13.42 12.40 3.77
CA PRO A 68 -14.09 11.10 3.83
C PRO A 68 -14.52 10.52 2.47
N ALA A 69 -14.45 11.32 1.39
CA ALA A 69 -14.80 10.87 0.04
C ALA A 69 -13.57 10.39 -0.77
N ALA A 70 -12.40 10.38 -0.15
CA ALA A 70 -11.17 9.95 -0.80
C ALA A 70 -11.22 8.49 -1.26
N THR A 71 -10.47 8.18 -2.33
CA THR A 71 -10.12 6.82 -2.70
C THR A 71 -8.63 6.61 -2.44
N VAL A 72 -8.28 5.53 -1.76
CA VAL A 72 -6.90 5.24 -1.36
C VAL A 72 -6.25 4.27 -2.35
N TYR A 73 -5.06 4.62 -2.83
CA TYR A 73 -4.19 3.75 -3.60
C TYR A 73 -2.91 3.48 -2.80
N ALA A 74 -2.61 2.23 -2.51
CA ALA A 74 -1.45 1.90 -1.69
C ALA A 74 -0.53 0.86 -2.33
N CYS A 75 0.78 1.08 -2.18
CA CYS A 75 1.83 0.15 -2.58
C CYS A 75 2.97 0.22 -1.57
N GLY A 76 3.45 -0.94 -1.10
CA GLY A 76 4.52 -1.02 -0.10
C GLY A 76 4.55 -2.34 0.65
N PRO A 77 5.28 -2.42 1.76
CA PRO A 77 5.40 -3.63 2.57
C PRO A 77 4.05 -4.17 3.07
N ALA A 78 3.93 -5.49 3.18
CA ALA A 78 2.69 -6.14 3.61
C ALA A 78 2.13 -5.62 4.96
N PRO A 79 2.93 -5.36 6.01
CA PRO A 79 2.41 -4.78 7.24
C PRO A 79 1.80 -3.39 7.05
N MET A 80 2.38 -2.55 6.19
CA MET A 80 1.81 -1.25 5.85
C MET A 80 0.49 -1.40 5.09
N LEU A 81 0.44 -2.28 4.09
CA LEU A 81 -0.77 -2.53 3.31
C LEU A 81 -1.90 -3.10 4.19
N GLU A 82 -1.58 -3.97 5.15
CA GLU A 82 -2.57 -4.45 6.13
C GLU A 82 -3.09 -3.31 7.01
N GLY A 83 -2.23 -2.42 7.49
CA GLY A 83 -2.66 -1.23 8.24
C GLY A 83 -3.59 -0.34 7.41
N VAL A 84 -3.26 -0.09 6.14
CA VAL A 84 -4.12 0.66 5.21
C VAL A 84 -5.46 -0.05 5.01
N ARG A 85 -5.43 -1.37 4.73
CA ARG A 85 -6.66 -2.16 4.55
C ARG A 85 -7.58 -2.09 5.77
N ALA A 86 -7.01 -2.28 6.96
CA ALA A 86 -7.76 -2.25 8.21
C ALA A 86 -8.38 -0.86 8.48
N LEU A 87 -7.62 0.21 8.28
CA LEU A 87 -8.10 1.58 8.45
C LEU A 87 -9.22 1.91 7.44
N CYS A 88 -9.03 1.61 6.16
CA CYS A 88 -10.05 1.84 5.14
C CYS A 88 -11.33 1.02 5.39
N ALA A 89 -11.20 -0.20 5.92
CA ALA A 89 -12.36 -1.01 6.33
C ALA A 89 -13.13 -0.40 7.53
N LEU A 90 -12.44 0.26 8.45
CA LEU A 90 -13.06 0.95 9.59
C LEU A 90 -13.78 2.24 9.19
N THR A 91 -13.26 2.93 8.18
CA THR A 91 -13.79 4.23 7.71
C THR A 91 -14.71 4.11 6.49
N ASP A 92 -14.98 2.87 6.03
CA ASP A 92 -15.74 2.58 4.80
C ASP A 92 -15.17 3.30 3.56
N THR A 93 -13.83 3.41 3.50
CA THR A 93 -13.11 4.12 2.44
C THR A 93 -12.72 3.15 1.33
N PRO A 94 -13.04 3.43 0.06
CA PRO A 94 -12.58 2.62 -1.06
C PRO A 94 -11.05 2.62 -1.15
N ALA A 95 -10.43 1.44 -1.29
CA ALA A 95 -8.98 1.33 -1.40
C ALA A 95 -8.55 0.26 -2.39
N GLN A 96 -7.49 0.54 -3.15
CA GLN A 96 -6.81 -0.41 -4.02
C GLN A 96 -5.37 -0.62 -3.53
N LEU A 97 -5.01 -1.88 -3.34
CA LEU A 97 -3.72 -2.30 -2.81
C LEU A 97 -2.92 -3.06 -3.87
N ALA A 98 -1.72 -2.58 -4.16
CA ALA A 98 -0.77 -3.31 -5.00
C ALA A 98 0.01 -4.30 -4.14
N LEU A 99 -0.30 -5.59 -4.30
CA LEU A 99 0.27 -6.67 -3.52
C LEU A 99 1.50 -7.26 -4.18
N GLU A 100 2.44 -7.71 -3.37
CA GLU A 100 3.57 -8.53 -3.75
C GLU A 100 3.43 -9.94 -3.17
N ALA A 101 3.80 -10.94 -3.95
CA ALA A 101 3.82 -12.33 -3.52
C ALA A 101 4.93 -13.09 -4.21
N GLY A 102 5.44 -14.14 -3.59
CA GLY A 102 6.40 -15.04 -4.23
C GLY A 102 5.82 -15.67 -5.50
N MET A 103 6.47 -15.43 -6.65
CA MET A 103 6.00 -15.88 -7.96
C MET A 103 6.83 -17.05 -8.47
N ALA A 104 6.31 -18.28 -8.32
CA ALA A 104 6.96 -19.43 -8.88
C ALA A 104 6.61 -19.64 -10.36
N CYS A 105 5.31 -19.68 -10.72
CA CYS A 105 4.90 -19.87 -12.10
C CYS A 105 4.49 -18.56 -12.82
N GLY A 106 3.92 -17.59 -12.14
CA GLY A 106 3.49 -16.31 -12.72
C GLY A 106 2.21 -16.36 -13.57
N PHE A 107 1.61 -17.54 -13.78
CA PHE A 107 0.45 -17.73 -14.65
C PHE A 107 -0.71 -18.52 -13.99
N GLY A 108 -0.73 -18.60 -12.65
CA GLY A 108 -1.87 -19.10 -11.89
C GLY A 108 -1.92 -20.61 -11.67
N ALA A 109 -0.90 -21.41 -12.09
CA ALA A 109 -0.94 -22.86 -12.00
C ALA A 109 -0.52 -23.41 -10.63
N CYS A 110 0.47 -22.80 -9.95
CA CYS A 110 1.08 -23.36 -8.73
C CYS A 110 0.41 -22.92 -7.42
N PHE A 111 -0.45 -21.90 -7.45
CA PHE A 111 -1.09 -21.31 -6.27
C PHE A 111 -0.11 -20.77 -5.21
N GLY A 112 1.16 -20.53 -5.57
CA GLY A 112 2.17 -20.00 -4.65
C GLY A 112 1.98 -18.52 -4.27
N CYS A 113 1.21 -17.77 -5.06
CA CYS A 113 0.97 -16.33 -4.87
C CYS A 113 -0.47 -16.02 -4.38
N VAL A 114 -1.14 -16.98 -3.71
CA VAL A 114 -2.52 -16.77 -3.26
C VAL A 114 -2.58 -15.96 -1.98
N VAL A 115 -3.59 -15.08 -1.89
CA VAL A 115 -3.93 -14.34 -0.68
C VAL A 115 -5.37 -14.66 -0.28
N PRO A 116 -5.68 -14.69 1.03
CA PRO A 116 -7.02 -14.99 1.51
C PRO A 116 -8.06 -13.95 1.05
N ARG A 117 -9.19 -14.45 0.56
CA ARG A 117 -10.31 -13.64 0.13
C ARG A 117 -11.37 -13.56 1.24
N ARG A 118 -11.92 -12.39 1.47
CA ARG A 118 -13.06 -12.19 2.38
C ARG A 118 -14.25 -13.04 1.91
N GLY A 119 -14.86 -13.75 2.84
CA GLY A 119 -15.95 -14.67 2.54
C GLY A 119 -15.50 -16.05 2.06
N GLY A 120 -14.22 -16.32 2.10
CA GLY A 120 -13.61 -17.62 1.79
C GLY A 120 -12.98 -17.71 0.40
N GLY A 121 -12.12 -18.70 0.25
CA GLY A 121 -11.31 -18.90 -0.97
C GLY A 121 -10.08 -18.01 -1.02
N TYR A 122 -9.49 -17.89 -2.22
CA TYR A 122 -8.24 -17.20 -2.45
C TYR A 122 -8.27 -16.44 -3.78
N VAL A 123 -7.51 -15.35 -3.88
CA VAL A 123 -7.14 -14.68 -5.14
C VAL A 123 -5.67 -14.92 -5.44
N ARG A 124 -5.32 -15.02 -6.71
CA ARG A 124 -3.94 -15.25 -7.19
C ARG A 124 -3.36 -13.93 -7.64
N VAL A 125 -2.38 -13.43 -6.91
CA VAL A 125 -1.78 -12.11 -7.20
C VAL A 125 -1.23 -12.03 -8.63
N CYS A 126 -0.71 -13.14 -9.18
CA CYS A 126 -0.13 -13.16 -10.53
C CYS A 126 -1.16 -13.10 -11.69
N VAL A 127 -2.44 -13.41 -11.45
CA VAL A 127 -3.48 -13.48 -12.49
C VAL A 127 -4.62 -12.51 -12.19
N ASP A 128 -5.08 -12.50 -10.94
CA ASP A 128 -6.24 -11.72 -10.50
C ASP A 128 -5.84 -10.29 -10.07
N GLY A 129 -4.51 -10.07 -9.76
CA GLY A 129 -3.91 -8.80 -9.35
C GLY A 129 -2.87 -8.28 -10.35
N PRO A 130 -1.80 -7.60 -9.90
CA PRO A 130 -1.37 -7.40 -8.50
C PRO A 130 -2.16 -6.33 -7.73
N VAL A 131 -2.95 -5.50 -8.39
CA VAL A 131 -3.77 -4.46 -7.74
C VAL A 131 -5.15 -5.05 -7.48
N LEU A 132 -5.56 -5.04 -6.22
CA LEU A 132 -6.83 -5.61 -5.75
C LEU A 132 -7.56 -4.62 -4.86
N ASP A 133 -8.89 -4.64 -4.94
CA ASP A 133 -9.73 -3.87 -4.02
C ASP A 133 -9.55 -4.41 -2.58
N ALA A 134 -9.30 -3.52 -1.64
CA ALA A 134 -9.02 -3.88 -0.25
C ALA A 134 -10.19 -4.66 0.41
N GLU A 135 -11.42 -4.38 0.00
CA GLU A 135 -12.63 -5.06 0.48
C GLU A 135 -12.69 -6.55 0.11
N LEU A 136 -12.02 -6.95 -0.98
CA LEU A 136 -11.94 -8.35 -1.40
C LEU A 136 -11.03 -9.17 -0.49
N LEU A 137 -10.12 -8.53 0.24
CA LEU A 137 -9.09 -9.18 1.02
C LEU A 137 -9.56 -9.42 2.44
N GLU A 138 -9.33 -10.63 2.97
CA GLU A 138 -9.52 -10.91 4.38
C GLU A 138 -8.43 -10.23 5.22
N ARG A 139 -7.17 -10.37 4.77
CA ARG A 139 -5.98 -9.72 5.34
C ARG A 139 -4.84 -9.71 4.32
N VAL A 140 -3.84 -8.86 4.57
CA VAL A 140 -2.58 -8.86 3.84
C VAL A 140 -1.48 -9.42 4.72
N GLU A 141 -0.84 -10.50 4.30
CA GLU A 141 0.24 -11.17 5.04
C GLU A 141 1.54 -11.13 4.26
N GLU A 142 2.66 -11.12 4.98
CA GLU A 142 3.94 -11.44 4.37
C GLU A 142 3.95 -12.91 3.93
N HIS A 143 4.21 -13.14 2.65
CA HIS A 143 4.38 -14.51 2.17
C HIS A 143 5.69 -15.08 2.73
N ALA A 144 5.59 -16.19 3.47
CA ALA A 144 6.75 -16.93 3.95
C ALA A 144 7.59 -17.37 2.74
N GLY A 145 8.70 -16.70 2.49
CA GLY A 145 9.60 -17.02 1.38
C GLY A 145 10.14 -15.83 0.59
N ALA A 146 9.68 -14.60 0.83
CA ALA A 146 10.36 -13.43 0.28
C ALA A 146 11.58 -13.13 1.17
N PRO A 147 12.83 -13.24 0.68
CA PRO A 147 13.99 -12.76 1.43
C PRO A 147 13.89 -11.24 1.57
N ALA A 148 14.20 -10.77 2.78
CA ALA A 148 14.26 -9.35 3.12
C ALA A 148 15.35 -8.60 2.34
#